data_040aac31b2acea4f25528cd2167d000a
#
_entry.id   040aac31b2acea4f25528cd2167d000a
#
_cell.length_a   1.000
_cell.length_b   1.000
_cell.length_c   1.000
_cell.angle_alpha   90.00
_cell.angle_beta   90.00
_cell.angle_gamma   90.00
#
_symmetry.space_group_name_H-M   'P 1'
#
loop_
_entity.id
_entity.type
_entity.pdbx_description
1 polymer ?
#
loop_
_entity_poly.entity_id
_entity_poly.type
_entity_poly.pdbx_seq_one_letter_code
_entity_poly.pdbx_strand_id
1 'polypeptide(L)'
;MPVNQNGSRSIAIGAASRVATEATNSVALGAGSVAARADTLSVGAAGNERQVTNVARGTEATDAVNVEQMQAGDAQVYANARQYVDLRVEQALSAPMAAIGELRTEMDVRIGVQDQRIDRHGAMTAAAMNMASSASAVRTPNRVAVGGGVSGGEQALALGYQRAISDRAALTVGGAFSGSENSAGVGFSFGW
;
A
#
# COMPACT_ATOMS: atom_id res chain seq x y z
N MET A 1 -61.77 23.42 30.88
CA MET A 1 -62.23 22.09 30.45
C MET A 1 -61.50 21.75 29.16
N PRO A 2 -61.05 20.54 28.98
CA PRO A 2 -60.45 20.14 27.71
C PRO A 2 -61.55 20.21 26.63
N VAL A 3 -61.29 20.95 25.57
CA VAL A 3 -62.23 21.08 24.46
C VAL A 3 -61.82 20.10 23.39
N ASN A 4 -62.56 19.00 23.34
CA ASN A 4 -62.46 18.10 22.17
C ASN A 4 -63.13 18.80 21.00
N GLN A 5 -62.38 19.42 20.14
CA GLN A 5 -62.87 20.02 18.90
C GLN A 5 -62.87 19.00 17.79
N ASN A 6 -63.88 18.17 17.75
CA ASN A 6 -64.37 17.42 16.61
C ASN A 6 -63.48 16.32 15.96
N GLY A 7 -62.72 15.62 16.68
CA GLY A 7 -62.34 14.31 16.14
C GLY A 7 -63.29 13.24 16.69
N SER A 8 -64.07 12.54 15.85
CA SER A 8 -64.72 11.34 16.31
C SER A 8 -63.72 10.33 16.86
N ARG A 9 -63.90 9.86 18.11
CA ARG A 9 -62.99 8.96 18.82
C ARG A 9 -61.65 9.55 19.26
N SER A 10 -61.54 10.88 19.44
CA SER A 10 -60.29 11.53 19.86
C SER A 10 -60.39 12.04 21.31
N ILE A 11 -59.20 12.12 21.97
CA ILE A 11 -59.07 12.50 23.39
C ILE A 11 -58.11 13.68 23.49
N ALA A 12 -58.50 14.75 24.23
CA ALA A 12 -57.65 15.85 24.61
C ALA A 12 -57.62 16.00 26.14
N ILE A 13 -56.44 15.87 26.77
CA ILE A 13 -56.23 15.95 28.21
C ILE A 13 -55.20 17.05 28.54
N GLY A 14 -55.59 18.08 29.24
CA GLY A 14 -54.78 19.18 29.71
C GLY A 14 -55.36 20.56 29.36
N ALA A 15 -54.88 21.61 30.06
CA ALA A 15 -55.31 22.96 29.79
C ALA A 15 -54.90 23.36 28.33
N ALA A 16 -55.83 23.90 27.53
CA ALA A 16 -55.62 24.27 26.15
C ALA A 16 -55.15 23.13 25.20
N SER A 17 -55.26 21.88 25.64
CA SER A 17 -55.03 20.75 24.73
C SER A 17 -56.14 20.61 23.71
N ARG A 18 -55.78 20.26 22.44
CA ARG A 18 -56.80 20.13 21.34
C ARG A 18 -56.43 19.05 20.36
N VAL A 19 -57.43 18.47 19.76
CA VAL A 19 -57.30 17.64 18.56
C VAL A 19 -57.85 18.42 17.37
N ALA A 20 -57.10 18.52 16.30
CA ALA A 20 -57.56 19.18 15.08
C ALA A 20 -58.72 18.44 14.44
N THR A 21 -59.56 19.13 13.68
CA THR A 21 -60.80 18.57 13.08
C THR A 21 -60.51 17.31 12.26
N GLU A 22 -59.42 17.33 11.53
CA GLU A 22 -59.01 16.21 10.64
C GLU A 22 -58.29 15.06 11.38
N ALA A 23 -57.88 15.29 12.62
CA ALA A 23 -57.14 14.33 13.40
C ALA A 23 -58.05 13.34 14.16
N THR A 24 -58.72 12.48 13.42
CA THR A 24 -59.57 11.43 14.00
C THR A 24 -58.73 10.36 14.72
N ASN A 25 -59.33 9.67 15.72
CA ASN A 25 -58.69 8.59 16.46
C ASN A 25 -57.33 9.00 17.11
N SER A 26 -57.26 10.23 17.61
CA SER A 26 -55.98 10.76 18.14
C SER A 26 -56.09 11.21 19.59
N VAL A 27 -54.95 11.29 20.24
CA VAL A 27 -54.81 11.70 21.65
C VAL A 27 -53.88 12.91 21.73
N ALA A 28 -54.34 14.01 22.34
CA ALA A 28 -53.50 15.14 22.74
C ALA A 28 -53.36 15.14 24.24
N LEU A 29 -52.16 14.88 24.77
CA LEU A 29 -51.89 14.70 26.22
C LEU A 29 -50.92 15.78 26.73
N GLY A 30 -51.41 16.54 27.72
CA GLY A 30 -50.64 17.61 28.36
C GLY A 30 -51.13 19.01 27.98
N ALA A 31 -50.85 20.01 28.84
CA ALA A 31 -51.29 21.38 28.63
C ALA A 31 -50.72 21.95 27.30
N GLY A 32 -51.54 22.51 26.44
CA GLY A 32 -51.14 23.05 25.16
C GLY A 32 -50.80 22.02 24.07
N SER A 33 -50.96 20.71 24.33
CA SER A 33 -50.70 19.66 23.34
C SER A 33 -51.70 19.73 22.17
N VAL A 34 -51.21 19.52 20.95
CA VAL A 34 -52.01 19.55 19.72
C VAL A 34 -51.78 18.27 18.92
N ALA A 35 -52.85 17.45 18.81
CA ALA A 35 -52.87 16.36 17.86
C ALA A 35 -53.37 16.89 16.50
N ALA A 36 -52.48 16.96 15.51
CA ALA A 36 -52.77 17.55 14.19
C ALA A 36 -52.94 16.50 13.08
N ARG A 37 -52.74 15.21 13.38
CA ARG A 37 -52.88 14.10 12.43
C ARG A 37 -53.69 12.98 13.02
N ALA A 38 -54.41 12.25 12.18
CA ALA A 38 -55.16 11.07 12.59
C ALA A 38 -54.24 9.95 13.12
N ASP A 39 -54.79 9.11 13.97
CA ASP A 39 -54.12 7.93 14.53
C ASP A 39 -52.81 8.24 15.28
N THR A 40 -52.74 9.37 16.01
CA THR A 40 -51.53 9.81 16.71
C THR A 40 -51.74 10.09 18.20
N LEU A 41 -50.70 9.89 18.97
CA LEU A 41 -50.56 10.46 20.33
C LEU A 41 -49.61 11.67 20.24
N SER A 42 -50.08 12.85 20.58
CA SER A 42 -49.28 14.06 20.71
C SER A 42 -49.13 14.46 22.18
N VAL A 43 -47.86 14.62 22.62
CA VAL A 43 -47.54 15.08 23.97
C VAL A 43 -47.08 16.54 24.01
N GLY A 44 -47.14 17.25 22.88
CA GLY A 44 -46.71 18.63 22.74
C GLY A 44 -47.35 19.33 21.55
N ALA A 45 -46.74 20.39 21.06
CA ALA A 45 -47.10 21.13 19.85
C ALA A 45 -45.83 21.55 19.16
N ALA A 46 -45.91 21.94 17.86
CA ALA A 46 -44.80 22.49 17.11
C ALA A 46 -44.19 23.69 17.85
N GLY A 47 -42.87 23.67 18.08
CA GLY A 47 -42.15 24.67 18.88
C GLY A 47 -42.36 24.56 20.39
N ASN A 48 -43.10 23.57 20.88
CA ASN A 48 -43.29 23.27 22.28
C ASN A 48 -43.38 21.75 22.51
N GLU A 49 -42.36 21.03 22.06
CA GLU A 49 -42.20 19.59 22.17
C GLU A 49 -41.93 19.19 23.65
N ARG A 50 -42.20 17.96 24.00
CA ARG A 50 -41.93 17.39 25.33
C ARG A 50 -41.14 16.08 25.22
N GLN A 51 -40.26 15.89 26.17
CA GLN A 51 -39.64 14.56 26.38
C GLN A 51 -40.63 13.59 27.00
N VAL A 52 -40.58 12.35 26.54
CA VAL A 52 -41.24 11.22 27.19
C VAL A 52 -40.18 10.46 28.01
N THR A 53 -40.28 10.50 29.32
CA THR A 53 -39.28 9.93 30.23
C THR A 53 -39.80 8.58 30.80
N ASN A 54 -38.86 7.78 31.35
CA ASN A 54 -39.15 6.47 31.94
C ASN A 54 -39.75 5.48 30.95
N VAL A 55 -39.33 5.57 29.67
CA VAL A 55 -39.69 4.60 28.63
C VAL A 55 -38.85 3.35 28.83
N ALA A 56 -39.49 2.21 29.10
CA ALA A 56 -38.83 0.92 29.16
C ALA A 56 -38.25 0.54 27.77
N ARG A 57 -37.39 -0.44 27.76
CA ARG A 57 -36.90 -1.00 26.48
C ARG A 57 -38.04 -1.60 25.69
N GLY A 58 -38.20 -1.22 24.44
CA GLY A 58 -39.14 -1.89 23.54
C GLY A 58 -38.70 -3.33 23.28
N THR A 59 -39.66 -4.25 23.24
CA THR A 59 -39.46 -5.68 22.99
C THR A 59 -40.19 -6.15 21.74
N GLU A 60 -41.22 -5.42 21.34
CA GLU A 60 -42.03 -5.70 20.17
C GLU A 60 -41.75 -4.68 19.06
N ALA A 61 -42.02 -5.03 17.81
CA ALA A 61 -41.71 -4.20 16.67
C ALA A 61 -42.46 -2.85 16.64
N THR A 62 -43.51 -2.70 17.41
CA THR A 62 -44.34 -1.49 17.51
C THR A 62 -44.14 -0.71 18.80
N ASP A 63 -43.23 -1.14 19.66
CA ASP A 63 -42.94 -0.45 20.91
C ASP A 63 -42.10 0.83 20.66
N ALA A 64 -42.20 1.79 21.56
CA ALA A 64 -41.34 2.95 21.58
C ALA A 64 -39.90 2.51 21.95
N VAL A 65 -38.93 3.02 21.22
CA VAL A 65 -37.49 2.83 21.48
C VAL A 65 -37.00 3.92 22.43
N ASN A 66 -36.26 3.53 23.47
CA ASN A 66 -35.59 4.48 24.33
C ASN A 66 -34.18 4.86 23.78
N VAL A 67 -33.60 5.96 24.32
CA VAL A 67 -32.30 6.47 23.87
C VAL A 67 -31.17 5.45 24.02
N GLU A 68 -31.20 4.63 25.09
CA GLU A 68 -30.20 3.59 25.30
C GLU A 68 -30.19 2.55 24.18
N GLN A 69 -31.39 2.10 23.75
CA GLN A 69 -31.50 1.13 22.64
C GLN A 69 -31.00 1.73 21.32
N MET A 70 -31.33 2.99 21.05
CA MET A 70 -30.86 3.69 19.87
C MET A 70 -29.31 3.80 19.86
N GLN A 71 -28.74 4.24 20.98
CA GLN A 71 -27.26 4.37 21.09
C GLN A 71 -26.54 3.01 20.98
N ALA A 72 -27.14 1.96 21.57
CA ALA A 72 -26.58 0.61 21.43
C ALA A 72 -26.63 0.11 19.97
N GLY A 73 -27.70 0.40 19.24
CA GLY A 73 -27.84 0.09 17.83
C GLY A 73 -26.81 0.83 16.99
N ASP A 74 -26.65 2.13 17.20
CA ASP A 74 -25.65 2.96 16.51
C ASP A 74 -24.23 2.46 16.77
N ALA A 75 -23.90 2.12 18.03
CA ALA A 75 -22.59 1.56 18.38
C ALA A 75 -22.32 0.23 17.66
N GLN A 76 -23.33 -0.64 17.55
CA GLN A 76 -23.21 -1.91 16.83
C GLN A 76 -22.99 -1.70 15.32
N VAL A 77 -23.72 -0.79 14.70
CA VAL A 77 -23.55 -0.44 13.27
C VAL A 77 -22.15 0.11 13.04
N TYR A 78 -21.69 1.00 13.91
CA TYR A 78 -20.35 1.58 13.81
C TYR A 78 -19.25 0.53 13.97
N ALA A 79 -19.39 -0.39 14.93
CA ALA A 79 -18.44 -1.49 15.12
C ALA A 79 -18.38 -2.42 13.88
N ASN A 80 -19.54 -2.79 13.35
CA ASN A 80 -19.64 -3.63 12.15
C ASN A 80 -19.02 -2.93 10.91
N ALA A 81 -19.27 -1.63 10.75
CA ALA A 81 -18.70 -0.84 9.66
C ALA A 81 -17.17 -0.78 9.73
N ARG A 82 -16.62 -0.56 10.92
CA ARG A 82 -15.16 -0.59 11.13
C ARG A 82 -14.57 -1.96 10.78
N GLN A 83 -15.15 -3.03 11.31
CA GLN A 83 -14.68 -4.39 11.01
C GLN A 83 -14.71 -4.69 9.50
N TYR A 84 -15.76 -4.27 8.80
CA TYR A 84 -15.85 -4.42 7.35
C TYR A 84 -14.76 -3.65 6.62
N VAL A 85 -14.51 -2.40 7.02
CA VAL A 85 -13.45 -1.56 6.42
C VAL A 85 -12.07 -2.18 6.67
N ASP A 86 -11.78 -2.58 7.91
CA ASP A 86 -10.49 -3.19 8.26
C ASP A 86 -10.22 -4.44 7.43
N LEU A 87 -11.22 -5.33 7.32
CA LEU A 87 -11.13 -6.52 6.47
C LEU A 87 -10.90 -6.19 4.99
N ARG A 88 -11.58 -5.17 4.47
CA ARG A 88 -11.43 -4.76 3.07
C ARG A 88 -10.07 -4.13 2.80
N VAL A 89 -9.55 -3.35 3.73
CA VAL A 89 -8.21 -2.76 3.64
C VAL A 89 -7.15 -3.86 3.67
N GLU A 90 -7.26 -4.81 4.59
CA GLU A 90 -6.35 -5.96 4.66
C GLU A 90 -6.35 -6.78 3.36
N GLN A 91 -7.54 -7.13 2.85
CA GLN A 91 -7.67 -7.83 1.57
C GLN A 91 -7.10 -7.04 0.39
N ALA A 92 -7.31 -5.73 0.35
CA ALA A 92 -6.79 -4.88 -0.72
C ALA A 92 -5.27 -4.73 -0.69
N LEU A 93 -4.65 -4.78 0.48
CA LEU A 93 -3.21 -4.61 0.65
C LEU A 93 -2.42 -5.93 0.58
N SER A 94 -3.04 -7.07 0.86
CA SER A 94 -2.34 -8.36 0.93
C SER A 94 -1.60 -8.73 -0.37
N ALA A 95 -2.24 -8.63 -1.52
CA ALA A 95 -1.62 -8.95 -2.81
C ALA A 95 -0.53 -7.96 -3.23
N PRO A 96 -0.72 -6.62 -3.13
CA PRO A 96 0.35 -5.65 -3.38
C PRO A 96 1.56 -5.82 -2.46
N MET A 97 1.35 -6.09 -1.18
CA MET A 97 2.44 -6.31 -0.22
C MET A 97 3.24 -7.58 -0.53
N ALA A 98 2.57 -8.66 -0.92
CA ALA A 98 3.23 -9.88 -1.39
C ALA A 98 4.06 -9.61 -2.66
N ALA A 99 3.48 -8.93 -3.65
CA ALA A 99 4.18 -8.58 -4.89
C ALA A 99 5.41 -7.68 -4.65
N ILE A 100 5.32 -6.73 -3.73
CA ILE A 100 6.47 -5.89 -3.32
C ILE A 100 7.56 -6.75 -2.67
N GLY A 101 7.19 -7.73 -1.84
CA GLY A 101 8.13 -8.68 -1.24
C GLY A 101 8.88 -9.51 -2.28
N GLU A 102 8.16 -10.05 -3.26
CA GLU A 102 8.74 -10.80 -4.38
C GLU A 102 9.67 -9.94 -5.23
N LEU A 103 9.23 -8.73 -5.59
CA LEU A 103 10.05 -7.80 -6.36
C LEU A 103 11.34 -7.42 -5.63
N ARG A 104 11.28 -7.20 -4.32
CA ARG A 104 12.45 -6.92 -3.50
C ARG A 104 13.45 -8.08 -3.55
N THR A 105 12.96 -9.31 -3.38
CA THR A 105 13.81 -10.51 -3.44
C THR A 105 14.47 -10.66 -4.82
N GLU A 106 13.71 -10.44 -5.90
CA GLU A 106 14.25 -10.47 -7.26
C GLU A 106 15.31 -9.39 -7.49
N MET A 107 15.07 -8.18 -6.99
CA MET A 107 16.06 -7.09 -7.07
C MET A 107 17.35 -7.43 -6.32
N ASP A 108 17.26 -7.95 -5.12
CA ASP A 108 18.44 -8.33 -4.33
C ASP A 108 19.29 -9.40 -5.06
N VAL A 109 18.63 -10.40 -5.67
CA VAL A 109 19.33 -11.41 -6.49
C VAL A 109 19.99 -10.77 -7.71
N ARG A 110 19.30 -9.89 -8.43
CA ARG A 110 19.85 -9.22 -9.62
C ARG A 110 21.03 -8.32 -9.27
N ILE A 111 20.94 -7.58 -8.18
CA ILE A 111 22.04 -6.73 -7.69
C ILE A 111 23.26 -7.62 -7.36
N GLY A 112 23.08 -8.70 -6.63
CA GLY A 112 24.17 -9.62 -6.29
C GLY A 112 24.87 -10.20 -7.54
N VAL A 113 24.10 -10.57 -8.57
CA VAL A 113 24.67 -11.03 -9.85
C VAL A 113 25.45 -9.91 -10.56
N GLN A 114 24.96 -8.68 -10.54
CA GLN A 114 25.66 -7.54 -11.13
C GLN A 114 26.95 -7.20 -10.39
N ASP A 115 26.95 -7.20 -9.07
CA ASP A 115 28.14 -6.97 -8.26
C ASP A 115 29.20 -8.01 -8.58
N GLN A 116 28.83 -9.27 -8.66
CA GLN A 116 29.77 -10.34 -9.04
C GLN A 116 30.36 -10.14 -10.45
N ARG A 117 29.53 -9.68 -11.41
CA ARG A 117 30.04 -9.36 -12.75
C ARG A 117 31.01 -8.17 -12.74
N ILE A 118 30.73 -7.14 -11.96
CA ILE A 118 31.61 -5.99 -11.79
C ILE A 118 32.96 -6.45 -11.23
N ASP A 119 32.94 -7.30 -10.22
CA ASP A 119 34.16 -7.86 -9.61
C ASP A 119 34.97 -8.69 -10.61
N ARG A 120 34.31 -9.54 -11.40
CA ARG A 120 34.95 -10.29 -12.48
C ARG A 120 35.59 -9.39 -13.52
N HIS A 121 34.90 -8.32 -13.94
CA HIS A 121 35.46 -7.33 -14.85
C HIS A 121 36.66 -6.59 -14.24
N GLY A 122 36.60 -6.26 -12.95
CA GLY A 122 37.71 -5.69 -12.21
C GLY A 122 38.93 -6.62 -12.20
N ALA A 123 38.70 -7.90 -11.91
CA ALA A 123 39.74 -8.92 -11.91
C ALA A 123 40.35 -9.12 -13.32
N MET A 124 39.52 -9.18 -14.38
CA MET A 124 39.98 -9.28 -15.78
C MET A 124 40.80 -8.08 -16.19
N THR A 125 40.42 -6.88 -15.79
CA THR A 125 41.16 -5.64 -16.05
C THR A 125 42.56 -5.67 -15.39
N ALA A 126 42.60 -6.05 -14.11
CA ALA A 126 43.89 -6.22 -13.39
C ALA A 126 44.76 -7.30 -14.03
N ALA A 127 44.19 -8.44 -14.43
CA ALA A 127 44.91 -9.50 -15.13
C ALA A 127 45.47 -9.03 -16.46
N ALA A 128 44.69 -8.29 -17.28
CA ALA A 128 45.11 -7.74 -18.57
C ALA A 128 46.25 -6.70 -18.41
N MET A 129 46.16 -5.84 -17.40
CA MET A 129 47.23 -4.86 -17.09
C MET A 129 48.53 -5.58 -16.70
N ASN A 130 48.47 -6.59 -15.84
CA ASN A 130 49.63 -7.37 -15.44
C ASN A 130 50.23 -8.15 -16.62
N MET A 131 49.41 -8.72 -17.48
CA MET A 131 49.84 -9.36 -18.72
C MET A 131 50.56 -8.37 -19.65
N ALA A 132 49.98 -7.19 -19.91
CA ALA A 132 50.55 -6.16 -20.77
C ALA A 132 51.90 -5.63 -20.22
N SER A 133 51.98 -5.42 -18.90
CA SER A 133 53.20 -5.03 -18.20
C SER A 133 54.32 -6.10 -18.35
N SER A 134 53.96 -7.36 -18.16
CA SER A 134 54.89 -8.49 -18.30
C SER A 134 55.39 -8.64 -19.73
N ALA A 135 54.51 -8.45 -20.74
CA ALA A 135 54.91 -8.48 -22.16
C ALA A 135 55.91 -7.38 -22.50
N SER A 136 55.76 -6.19 -21.92
CA SER A 136 56.64 -5.06 -22.20
C SER A 136 58.05 -5.20 -21.63
N ALA A 137 58.25 -6.01 -20.61
CA ALA A 137 59.56 -6.27 -19.97
C ALA A 137 60.49 -7.14 -20.82
N VAL A 138 59.96 -7.86 -21.80
CA VAL A 138 60.75 -8.76 -22.68
C VAL A 138 61.09 -8.08 -23.98
N ARG A 139 62.36 -8.14 -24.46
CA ARG A 139 62.85 -7.42 -25.66
C ARG A 139 62.97 -8.29 -26.91
N THR A 140 62.21 -9.39 -26.97
CA THR A 140 62.18 -10.22 -28.21
C THR A 140 61.07 -9.77 -29.18
N PRO A 141 61.21 -10.05 -30.48
CA PRO A 141 60.18 -9.66 -31.45
C PRO A 141 58.79 -10.33 -31.19
N ASN A 142 58.77 -11.56 -30.69
CA ASN A 142 57.53 -12.27 -30.36
C ASN A 142 57.52 -12.48 -28.84
N ARG A 143 56.39 -12.11 -28.22
CA ARG A 143 56.23 -12.19 -26.75
C ARG A 143 54.88 -12.83 -26.44
N VAL A 144 54.88 -13.76 -25.51
CA VAL A 144 53.65 -14.27 -24.89
C VAL A 144 53.71 -13.89 -23.43
N ALA A 145 52.61 -13.41 -22.91
CA ALA A 145 52.50 -13.00 -21.53
C ALA A 145 51.22 -13.56 -20.89
N VAL A 146 51.30 -13.83 -19.62
CA VAL A 146 50.19 -14.25 -18.79
C VAL A 146 50.10 -13.28 -17.61
N GLY A 147 48.91 -12.89 -17.26
CA GLY A 147 48.62 -12.02 -16.11
C GLY A 147 47.50 -12.60 -15.25
N GLY A 148 47.62 -12.46 -13.97
CA GLY A 148 46.56 -12.76 -13.01
C GLY A 148 46.03 -11.50 -12.37
N GLY A 149 44.77 -11.50 -11.99
CA GLY A 149 44.10 -10.39 -11.29
C GLY A 149 43.04 -10.88 -10.31
N VAL A 150 42.80 -10.09 -9.30
CA VAL A 150 41.76 -10.35 -8.27
C VAL A 150 41.00 -9.06 -7.99
N SER A 151 39.69 -9.13 -7.86
CA SER A 151 38.82 -8.02 -7.46
C SER A 151 37.56 -8.58 -6.78
N GLY A 152 37.15 -8.02 -5.65
CA GLY A 152 35.92 -8.39 -4.93
C GLY A 152 35.80 -9.88 -4.57
N GLY A 153 36.94 -10.62 -4.46
CA GLY A 153 36.96 -12.06 -4.26
C GLY A 153 36.94 -12.90 -5.54
N GLU A 154 36.69 -12.31 -6.70
CA GLU A 154 36.74 -12.97 -8.01
C GLU A 154 38.18 -12.93 -8.56
N GLN A 155 38.55 -13.97 -9.31
CA GLN A 155 39.87 -14.16 -9.89
C GLN A 155 39.80 -14.19 -11.41
N ALA A 156 40.82 -13.66 -12.07
CA ALA A 156 40.92 -13.68 -13.52
C ALA A 156 42.31 -14.06 -13.99
N LEU A 157 42.36 -14.66 -15.17
CA LEU A 157 43.55 -14.94 -15.93
C LEU A 157 43.49 -14.21 -17.26
N ALA A 158 44.61 -13.57 -17.68
CA ALA A 158 44.75 -12.98 -19.00
C ALA A 158 45.93 -13.62 -19.75
N LEU A 159 45.73 -13.83 -21.05
CA LEU A 159 46.73 -14.33 -21.96
C LEU A 159 46.87 -13.35 -23.10
N GLY A 160 48.09 -13.08 -23.52
CA GLY A 160 48.37 -12.19 -24.65
C GLY A 160 49.59 -12.59 -25.46
N TYR A 161 49.49 -12.27 -26.72
CA TYR A 161 50.60 -12.37 -27.68
C TYR A 161 50.88 -10.99 -28.25
N GLN A 162 52.15 -10.57 -28.22
CA GLN A 162 52.61 -9.33 -28.82
C GLN A 162 53.72 -9.61 -29.83
N ARG A 163 53.63 -9.00 -31.00
CA ARG A 163 54.64 -9.06 -32.03
C ARG A 163 55.14 -7.65 -32.38
N ALA A 164 56.44 -7.43 -32.22
CA ALA A 164 57.09 -6.26 -32.76
C ALA A 164 57.19 -6.40 -34.29
N ILE A 165 56.59 -5.44 -35.02
CA ILE A 165 56.59 -5.39 -36.49
C ILE A 165 57.84 -4.65 -36.95
N SER A 166 58.28 -3.67 -36.18
CA SER A 166 59.54 -2.92 -36.37
C SER A 166 60.02 -2.43 -34.99
N ASP A 167 61.18 -1.74 -34.95
CA ASP A 167 61.67 -1.11 -33.72
C ASP A 167 60.71 -0.04 -33.14
N ARG A 168 59.74 0.40 -33.95
CA ARG A 168 58.80 1.46 -33.60
C ARG A 168 57.34 1.04 -33.65
N ALA A 169 57.02 -0.21 -33.98
CA ALA A 169 55.63 -0.66 -34.08
C ALA A 169 55.45 -2.09 -33.52
N ALA A 170 54.35 -2.29 -32.81
CA ALA A 170 53.97 -3.61 -32.31
C ALA A 170 52.45 -3.84 -32.36
N LEU A 171 52.08 -5.09 -32.60
CA LEU A 171 50.70 -5.59 -32.55
C LEU A 171 50.54 -6.47 -31.31
N THR A 172 49.43 -6.33 -30.59
CA THR A 172 49.09 -7.14 -29.44
C THR A 172 47.69 -7.72 -29.61
N VAL A 173 47.56 -9.00 -29.32
CA VAL A 173 46.26 -9.69 -29.24
C VAL A 173 46.19 -10.37 -27.88
N GLY A 174 45.07 -10.24 -27.19
CA GLY A 174 44.93 -10.87 -25.89
C GLY A 174 43.49 -11.05 -25.45
N GLY A 175 43.29 -11.84 -24.41
CA GLY A 175 41.99 -12.03 -23.76
C GLY A 175 42.16 -12.30 -22.28
N ALA A 176 41.11 -12.03 -21.54
CA ALA A 176 41.02 -12.27 -20.13
C ALA A 176 39.72 -13.07 -19.80
N PHE A 177 39.79 -13.88 -18.78
CA PHE A 177 38.75 -14.83 -18.39
C PHE A 177 38.54 -14.78 -16.86
N SER A 178 37.29 -14.74 -16.44
CA SER A 178 36.91 -14.81 -15.02
C SER A 178 35.55 -15.50 -14.89
N GLY A 179 35.49 -16.71 -14.35
CA GLY A 179 34.27 -17.49 -14.27
C GLY A 179 33.61 -17.68 -15.64
N SER A 180 32.39 -17.19 -15.79
CA SER A 180 31.64 -17.24 -17.06
C SER A 180 31.89 -16.03 -17.98
N GLU A 181 32.60 -15.01 -17.49
CA GLU A 181 32.87 -13.77 -18.23
C GLU A 181 34.20 -13.90 -18.98
N ASN A 182 34.25 -13.36 -20.19
CA ASN A 182 35.47 -13.29 -21.00
C ASN A 182 35.52 -11.97 -21.75
N SER A 183 36.74 -11.56 -22.08
CA SER A 183 37.02 -10.41 -22.91
C SER A 183 38.18 -10.67 -23.84
N ALA A 184 38.20 -10.10 -25.02
CA ALA A 184 39.30 -10.17 -25.96
C ALA A 184 39.52 -8.79 -26.59
N GLY A 185 40.73 -8.52 -26.94
CA GLY A 185 41.10 -7.26 -27.52
C GLY A 185 42.34 -7.36 -28.43
N VAL A 186 42.47 -6.36 -29.31
CA VAL A 186 43.61 -6.15 -30.17
C VAL A 186 44.12 -4.75 -29.94
N GLY A 187 45.44 -4.59 -29.82
CA GLY A 187 46.09 -3.32 -29.65
C GLY A 187 47.19 -3.14 -30.70
N PHE A 188 47.38 -1.92 -31.16
CA PHE A 188 48.49 -1.51 -32.00
C PHE A 188 49.22 -0.33 -31.35
N SER A 189 50.55 -0.42 -31.29
CA SER A 189 51.38 0.65 -30.75
C SER A 189 52.43 1.06 -31.76
N PHE A 190 52.75 2.33 -31.83
CA PHE A 190 53.84 2.87 -32.65
C PHE A 190 54.53 4.02 -31.92
N GLY A 191 55.82 4.19 -32.21
CA GLY A 191 56.66 5.27 -31.70
C GLY A 191 57.38 6.00 -32.83
N TRP A 192 57.77 7.22 -32.60
CA TRP A 192 58.51 8.06 -33.55
C TRP A 192 59.84 8.57 -32.97
#